data_bf061cdfb4c8294fbc6365c7496f12ae
#
_entry.id   bf061cdfb4c8294fbc6365c7496f12ae
#
_cell.length_a   1.000
_cell.length_b   1.000
_cell.length_c   1.000
_cell.angle_alpha   90.00
_cell.angle_beta   90.00
_cell.angle_gamma   90.00
#
_symmetry.space_group_name_H-M   'P 1'
#
loop_
_entity.id
_entity.type
_entity.pdbx_description
1 polymer ?
#
loop_
_entity_poly.entity_id
_entity_poly.type
_entity_poly.pdbx_seq_one_letter_code
_entity_poly.pdbx_strand_id
1 'polypeptide(L)'
;NLMGVVHGCEAFVPHIKAQGEGGHVVNTASMAGLLGRNPGWTIYNASKYAVVGLTEALFEEGKIGGFGASVLCPGAVRTQIYHAPRNRPERHGPQRSKPAYTDISNDLAKGLDPDIVGQLVTEAIIAKRLHIITDPRFGRMVKKRFDRIASDFDWAANSETLRISGSPGAIE
;
A
#
# COMPACT_ATOMS: atom_id res chain seq x y z
N ASN A 1 -0.51 9.46 7.42
CA ASN A 1 -0.62 8.47 6.32
C ASN A 1 -0.96 7.05 6.80
N LEU A 2 -0.52 6.64 8.01
CA LEU A 2 -0.82 5.31 8.55
C LEU A 2 -1.94 5.35 9.58
N MET A 3 -1.78 6.11 10.68
CA MET A 3 -2.71 6.06 11.81
C MET A 3 -4.16 6.40 11.45
N GLY A 4 -4.38 7.29 10.47
CA GLY A 4 -5.73 7.56 9.98
C GLY A 4 -6.40 6.33 9.34
N VAL A 5 -5.62 5.45 8.68
CA VAL A 5 -6.11 4.19 8.13
C VAL A 5 -6.40 3.20 9.26
N VAL A 6 -5.48 3.09 10.24
CA VAL A 6 -5.68 2.24 11.43
C VAL A 6 -6.98 2.62 12.14
N HIS A 7 -7.13 3.90 12.52
CA HIS A 7 -8.32 4.37 13.22
C HIS A 7 -9.60 4.21 12.38
N GLY A 8 -9.51 4.34 11.04
CA GLY A 8 -10.63 4.06 10.15
C GLY A 8 -11.04 2.58 10.22
N CYS A 9 -10.07 1.66 10.17
CA CYS A 9 -10.36 0.23 10.29
C CYS A 9 -10.93 -0.10 11.68
N GLU A 10 -10.34 0.43 12.76
CA GLU A 10 -10.83 0.23 14.14
C GLU A 10 -12.27 0.73 14.32
N ALA A 11 -12.62 1.87 13.69
CA ALA A 11 -13.95 2.44 13.80
C ALA A 11 -14.99 1.70 12.96
N PHE A 12 -14.67 1.33 11.71
CA PHE A 12 -15.69 0.85 10.77
C PHE A 12 -15.78 -0.67 10.65
N VAL A 13 -14.70 -1.42 10.80
CA VAL A 13 -14.73 -2.88 10.66
C VAL A 13 -15.68 -3.56 11.67
N PRO A 14 -15.72 -3.17 12.95
CA PRO A 14 -16.68 -3.75 13.88
C PRO A 14 -18.14 -3.53 13.45
N HIS A 15 -18.46 -2.35 12.91
CA HIS A 15 -19.82 -2.06 12.41
C HIS A 15 -20.18 -2.89 11.18
N ILE A 16 -19.24 -3.03 10.23
CA ILE A 16 -19.43 -3.87 9.04
C ILE A 16 -19.68 -5.33 9.45
N LYS A 17 -18.95 -5.85 10.45
CA LYS A 17 -19.17 -7.19 10.97
C LYS A 17 -20.53 -7.34 11.67
N ALA A 18 -20.89 -6.35 12.48
CA ALA A 18 -22.12 -6.40 13.30
C ALA A 18 -23.41 -6.35 12.47
N GLN A 19 -23.40 -5.65 11.33
CA GLN A 19 -24.59 -5.58 10.46
C GLN A 19 -24.91 -6.91 9.76
N GLY A 20 -23.92 -7.81 9.54
CA GLY A 20 -24.13 -9.14 8.97
C GLY A 20 -24.45 -9.16 7.47
N GLU A 21 -24.52 -8.02 6.81
CA GLU A 21 -24.85 -7.87 5.38
C GLU A 21 -23.60 -7.91 4.48
N GLY A 22 -22.44 -8.10 5.08
CA GLY A 22 -21.16 -7.93 4.40
C GLY A 22 -20.75 -6.45 4.31
N GLY A 23 -19.76 -6.18 3.48
CA GLY A 23 -19.24 -4.85 3.25
C GLY A 23 -17.83 -4.92 2.69
N HIS A 24 -17.25 -3.76 2.36
CA HIS A 24 -15.92 -3.73 1.79
C HIS A 24 -15.13 -2.50 2.27
N VAL A 25 -13.91 -2.72 2.72
CA VAL A 25 -12.97 -1.66 3.12
C VAL A 25 -11.94 -1.47 2.02
N VAL A 26 -11.75 -0.24 1.57
CA VAL A 26 -10.67 0.10 0.64
C VAL A 26 -9.70 1.07 1.31
N ASN A 27 -8.48 0.62 1.56
CA ASN A 27 -7.42 1.44 2.11
C ASN A 27 -6.52 2.00 1.00
N THR A 28 -6.24 3.30 1.04
CA THR A 28 -5.39 3.94 0.03
C THR A 28 -3.92 3.95 0.44
N ALA A 29 -3.13 3.07 -0.18
CA ALA A 29 -1.68 3.07 -0.08
C ALA A 29 -1.03 3.96 -1.17
N SER A 30 -0.19 3.39 -1.99
CA SER A 30 0.50 3.97 -3.16
C SER A 30 1.33 2.88 -3.84
N MET A 31 1.76 3.09 -5.08
CA MET A 31 2.85 2.29 -5.67
C MET A 31 4.12 2.32 -4.81
N ALA A 32 4.33 3.37 -4.02
CA ALA A 32 5.40 3.48 -3.03
C ALA A 32 5.29 2.45 -1.88
N GLY A 33 4.12 1.86 -1.67
CA GLY A 33 3.90 0.74 -0.75
C GLY A 33 4.32 -0.62 -1.30
N LEU A 34 4.66 -0.70 -2.58
CA LEU A 34 5.09 -1.92 -3.24
C LEU A 34 6.54 -1.86 -3.74
N LEU A 35 7.11 -0.68 -3.94
CA LEU A 35 8.40 -0.50 -4.63
C LEU A 35 9.56 -0.01 -3.77
N GLY A 36 9.37 0.82 -2.77
CA GLY A 36 10.38 1.28 -1.81
C GLY A 36 11.69 1.87 -2.42
N ARG A 37 11.66 2.46 -3.60
CA ARG A 37 12.86 2.78 -4.39
C ARG A 37 13.25 4.26 -4.47
N ASN A 38 12.41 5.15 -3.98
CA ASN A 38 12.59 6.58 -4.22
C ASN A 38 13.45 7.21 -3.10
N PRO A 39 14.70 7.67 -3.38
CA PRO A 39 15.48 8.44 -2.41
C PRO A 39 14.69 9.63 -1.88
N GLY A 40 14.83 9.95 -0.61
CA GLY A 40 14.10 11.05 0.05
C GLY A 40 12.64 10.73 0.43
N TRP A 41 12.12 9.56 0.06
CA TRP A 41 10.75 9.12 0.35
C TRP A 41 10.67 8.03 1.43
N THR A 42 11.74 7.80 2.18
CA THR A 42 11.87 6.69 3.13
C THR A 42 10.68 6.57 4.08
N ILE A 43 10.31 7.64 4.78
CA ILE A 43 9.20 7.63 5.75
C ILE A 43 7.85 7.49 5.04
N TYR A 44 7.69 8.11 3.87
CA TYR A 44 6.48 7.94 3.07
C TYR A 44 6.34 6.49 2.60
N ASN A 45 7.38 5.90 2.04
CA ASN A 45 7.40 4.49 1.63
C ASN A 45 7.05 3.59 2.82
N ALA A 46 7.73 3.75 3.97
CA ALA A 46 7.44 2.97 5.17
C ALA A 46 5.96 3.05 5.56
N SER A 47 5.37 4.25 5.55
CA SER A 47 3.95 4.43 5.87
C SER A 47 3.02 3.74 4.86
N LYS A 48 3.38 3.71 3.57
CA LYS A 48 2.58 3.09 2.53
C LYS A 48 2.74 1.57 2.47
N TYR A 49 3.93 1.03 2.78
CA TYR A 49 4.12 -0.40 3.04
C TYR A 49 3.28 -0.88 4.22
N ALA A 50 3.24 -0.11 5.30
CA ALA A 50 2.43 -0.45 6.47
C ALA A 50 0.93 -0.52 6.12
N VAL A 51 0.42 0.37 5.25
CA VAL A 51 -0.97 0.31 4.77
C VAL A 51 -1.21 -0.93 3.91
N VAL A 52 -0.25 -1.32 3.06
CA VAL A 52 -0.35 -2.56 2.28
C VAL A 52 -0.45 -3.76 3.22
N GLY A 53 0.53 -3.95 4.11
CA GLY A 53 0.56 -5.09 5.02
C GLY A 53 -0.65 -5.16 5.96
N LEU A 54 -1.11 -4.00 6.48
CA LEU A 54 -2.34 -3.93 7.27
C LEU A 54 -3.54 -4.43 6.46
N THR A 55 -3.65 -4.02 5.19
CA THR A 55 -4.81 -4.38 4.36
C THR A 55 -4.74 -5.83 3.90
N GLU A 56 -3.54 -6.37 3.66
CA GLU A 56 -3.33 -7.80 3.37
C GLU A 56 -3.80 -8.66 4.55
N ALA A 57 -3.44 -8.30 5.78
CA ALA A 57 -3.93 -8.97 6.99
C ALA A 57 -5.45 -8.84 7.14
N LEU A 58 -5.98 -7.63 6.92
CA LEU A 58 -7.43 -7.37 7.00
C LEU A 58 -8.22 -8.16 5.95
N PHE A 59 -7.65 -8.39 4.77
CA PHE A 59 -8.24 -9.21 3.72
C PHE A 59 -8.39 -10.68 4.18
N GLU A 60 -7.38 -11.25 4.84
CA GLU A 60 -7.47 -12.59 5.40
C GLU A 60 -8.50 -12.68 6.55
N GLU A 61 -8.52 -11.67 7.42
CA GLU A 61 -9.54 -11.56 8.48
C GLU A 61 -10.95 -11.45 7.90
N GLY A 62 -11.11 -10.75 6.77
CA GLY A 62 -12.38 -10.56 6.09
C GLY A 62 -13.00 -11.86 5.58
N LYS A 63 -12.18 -12.84 5.17
CA LYS A 63 -12.63 -14.18 4.77
C LYS A 63 -13.38 -14.91 5.89
N ILE A 64 -12.97 -14.68 7.13
CA ILE A 64 -13.58 -15.26 8.33
C ILE A 64 -14.72 -14.38 8.82
N GLY A 65 -14.53 -13.05 8.76
CA GLY A 65 -15.46 -12.06 9.31
C GLY A 65 -16.61 -11.64 8.39
N GLY A 66 -16.70 -12.21 7.16
CA GLY A 66 -17.80 -11.93 6.22
C GLY A 66 -17.73 -10.56 5.57
N PHE A 67 -16.54 -9.97 5.40
CA PHE A 67 -16.36 -8.69 4.69
C PHE A 67 -15.16 -8.74 3.73
N GLY A 68 -15.11 -7.80 2.79
CA GLY A 68 -14.00 -7.64 1.87
C GLY A 68 -13.02 -6.54 2.28
N ALA A 69 -11.77 -6.66 1.85
CA ALA A 69 -10.79 -5.60 1.96
C ALA A 69 -9.95 -5.50 0.70
N SER A 70 -9.60 -4.27 0.31
CA SER A 70 -8.72 -4.00 -0.82
C SER A 70 -7.74 -2.89 -0.48
N VAL A 71 -6.55 -2.95 -1.02
CA VAL A 71 -5.57 -1.86 -0.97
C VAL A 71 -5.44 -1.20 -2.33
N LEU A 72 -5.80 0.06 -2.42
CA LEU A 72 -5.58 0.90 -3.59
C LEU A 72 -4.12 1.37 -3.60
N CYS A 73 -3.38 1.02 -4.65
CA CYS A 73 -1.98 1.38 -4.87
C CYS A 73 -1.85 2.32 -6.07
N PRO A 74 -2.18 3.62 -5.93
CA PRO A 74 -2.12 4.53 -7.05
C PRO A 74 -0.69 4.81 -7.50
N GLY A 75 -0.52 4.95 -8.82
CA GLY A 75 0.55 5.73 -9.44
C GLY A 75 0.23 7.23 -9.37
N ALA A 76 0.53 7.97 -10.43
CA ALA A 76 0.14 9.37 -10.52
C ALA A 76 -1.36 9.50 -10.84
N VAL A 77 -2.07 10.27 -10.01
CA VAL A 77 -3.49 10.62 -10.18
C VAL A 77 -3.63 12.12 -10.11
N ARG A 78 -4.36 12.71 -11.05
CA ARG A 78 -4.55 14.16 -11.19
C ARG A 78 -5.50 14.68 -10.11
N THR A 79 -4.95 14.98 -8.94
CA THR A 79 -5.67 15.47 -7.77
C THR A 79 -5.04 16.73 -7.19
N GLN A 80 -5.69 17.32 -6.20
CA GLN A 80 -5.16 18.45 -5.44
C GLN A 80 -4.15 18.04 -4.34
N ILE A 81 -3.63 16.81 -4.34
CA ILE A 81 -2.72 16.32 -3.29
C ILE A 81 -1.41 17.12 -3.23
N TYR A 82 -0.97 17.69 -4.35
CA TYR A 82 0.20 18.55 -4.39
C TYR A 82 0.03 19.80 -3.51
N HIS A 83 -1.21 20.27 -3.39
CA HIS A 83 -1.58 21.41 -2.56
C HIS A 83 -1.99 21.01 -1.12
N ALA A 84 -1.70 19.78 -0.70
CA ALA A 84 -2.01 19.31 0.65
C ALA A 84 -1.45 20.19 1.80
N PRO A 85 -0.33 20.94 1.63
CA PRO A 85 0.14 21.87 2.65
C PRO A 85 -0.89 22.90 3.11
N ARG A 86 -1.84 23.28 2.27
CA ARG A 86 -2.94 24.21 2.61
C ARG A 86 -3.80 23.73 3.80
N ASN A 87 -3.84 22.42 4.03
CA ASN A 87 -4.62 21.78 5.09
C ASN A 87 -3.80 21.52 6.36
N ARG A 88 -2.51 21.95 6.38
CA ARG A 88 -1.63 21.71 7.53
C ARG A 88 -1.99 22.66 8.67
N PRO A 89 -2.36 22.14 9.86
CA PRO A 89 -2.61 22.99 11.01
C PRO A 89 -1.36 23.80 11.40
N GLU A 90 -1.53 25.07 11.72
CA GLU A 90 -0.46 26.02 12.08
C GLU A 90 0.41 25.52 13.26
N ARG A 91 -0.20 24.81 14.22
CA ARG A 91 0.52 24.21 15.36
C ARG A 91 1.67 23.28 14.97
N HIS A 92 1.72 22.80 13.74
CA HIS A 92 2.80 21.94 13.22
C HIS A 92 3.89 22.73 12.49
N GLY A 93 3.80 24.05 12.49
CA GLY A 93 4.74 24.95 11.81
C GLY A 93 4.73 24.80 10.28
N PRO A 94 5.58 25.54 9.57
CA PRO A 94 5.65 25.48 8.11
C PRO A 94 6.12 24.11 7.62
N GLN A 95 5.71 23.76 6.41
CA GLN A 95 6.21 22.56 5.76
C GLN A 95 7.72 22.70 5.51
N ARG A 96 8.50 21.67 5.86
CA ARG A 96 9.93 21.63 5.52
C ARG A 96 10.09 21.58 4.00
N SER A 97 11.06 22.30 3.47
CA SER A 97 11.43 22.21 2.06
C SER A 97 11.80 20.78 1.69
N LYS A 98 11.32 20.32 0.56
CA LYS A 98 11.67 19.00 0.02
C LYS A 98 12.80 19.16 -1.00
N PRO A 99 13.70 18.19 -1.12
CA PRO A 99 14.66 18.16 -2.22
C PRO A 99 13.95 18.20 -3.58
N ALA A 100 14.53 18.90 -4.56
CA ALA A 100 13.95 19.08 -5.88
C ALA A 100 13.64 17.74 -6.59
N TYR A 101 14.45 16.71 -6.36
CA TYR A 101 14.23 15.37 -6.95
C TYR A 101 13.00 14.64 -6.38
N THR A 102 12.33 15.20 -5.37
CA THR A 102 11.06 14.68 -4.84
C THR A 102 9.85 15.41 -5.42
N ASP A 103 10.05 16.35 -6.32
CA ASP A 103 8.95 17.06 -6.99
C ASP A 103 8.30 16.17 -8.05
N ILE A 104 7.05 15.81 -7.81
CA ILE A 104 6.21 15.00 -8.70
C ILE A 104 5.04 15.80 -9.30
N SER A 105 5.08 17.13 -9.22
CA SER A 105 3.97 17.98 -9.66
C SER A 105 3.60 17.74 -11.13
N ASN A 106 4.61 17.61 -12.00
CA ASN A 106 4.41 17.33 -13.41
C ASN A 106 3.82 15.93 -13.67
N ASP A 107 4.23 14.92 -12.89
CA ASP A 107 3.70 13.57 -13.00
C ASP A 107 2.23 13.53 -12.54
N LEU A 108 1.90 14.23 -11.47
CA LEU A 108 0.53 14.35 -10.97
C LEU A 108 -0.37 15.09 -11.96
N ALA A 109 0.12 16.16 -12.60
CA ALA A 109 -0.64 16.91 -13.59
C ALA A 109 -1.00 16.04 -14.83
N LYS A 110 -0.15 15.08 -15.18
CA LYS A 110 -0.35 14.10 -16.28
C LYS A 110 -0.95 12.77 -15.79
N GLY A 111 -1.29 12.67 -14.52
CA GLY A 111 -1.84 11.45 -13.90
C GLY A 111 -3.23 11.10 -14.40
N LEU A 112 -3.68 9.91 -14.02
CA LEU A 112 -5.04 9.46 -14.31
C LEU A 112 -6.09 10.40 -13.73
N ASP A 113 -7.22 10.47 -14.40
CA ASP A 113 -8.39 11.14 -13.87
C ASP A 113 -8.90 10.41 -12.62
N PRO A 114 -9.22 11.12 -11.53
CA PRO A 114 -9.76 10.51 -10.30
C PRO A 114 -11.01 9.67 -10.52
N ASP A 115 -11.89 10.05 -11.46
CA ASP A 115 -13.12 9.32 -11.75
C ASP A 115 -12.83 7.94 -12.36
N ILE A 116 -11.79 7.85 -13.21
CA ILE A 116 -11.33 6.56 -13.75
C ILE A 116 -10.82 5.67 -12.61
N VAL A 117 -10.10 6.25 -11.65
CA VAL A 117 -9.64 5.49 -10.46
C VAL A 117 -10.84 5.01 -9.64
N GLY A 118 -11.88 5.83 -9.47
CA GLY A 118 -13.11 5.45 -8.79
C GLY A 118 -13.82 4.27 -9.46
N GLN A 119 -13.93 4.30 -10.79
CA GLN A 119 -14.49 3.19 -11.58
C GLN A 119 -13.67 1.90 -11.38
N LEU A 120 -12.34 1.97 -11.49
CA LEU A 120 -11.45 0.83 -11.26
C LEU A 120 -11.60 0.25 -9.84
N VAL A 121 -11.77 1.10 -8.83
CA VAL A 121 -12.04 0.65 -7.45
C VAL A 121 -13.34 -0.13 -7.38
N THR A 122 -14.41 0.35 -8.01
CA THR A 122 -15.71 -0.35 -8.06
C THR A 122 -15.58 -1.72 -8.73
N GLU A 123 -14.92 -1.78 -9.88
CA GLU A 123 -14.65 -3.04 -10.59
C GLU A 123 -13.87 -4.02 -9.71
N ALA A 124 -12.83 -3.53 -9.02
CA ALA A 124 -11.99 -4.35 -8.17
C ALA A 124 -12.74 -4.90 -6.94
N ILE A 125 -13.64 -4.11 -6.34
CA ILE A 125 -14.52 -4.56 -5.24
C ILE A 125 -15.42 -5.71 -5.72
N ILE A 126 -16.09 -5.54 -6.88
CA ILE A 126 -16.95 -6.57 -7.47
C ILE A 126 -16.14 -7.84 -7.77
N ALA A 127 -14.93 -7.68 -8.31
CA ALA A 127 -14.03 -8.79 -8.63
C ALA A 127 -13.27 -9.34 -7.40
N LYS A 128 -13.52 -8.83 -6.20
CA LYS A 128 -12.86 -9.22 -4.94
C LYS A 128 -11.32 -9.18 -5.01
N ARG A 129 -10.77 -8.17 -5.67
CA ARG A 129 -9.30 -8.01 -5.82
C ARG A 129 -8.71 -7.41 -4.56
N LEU A 130 -7.64 -8.00 -4.04
CA LEU A 130 -6.90 -7.46 -2.89
C LEU A 130 -6.14 -6.19 -3.29
N HIS A 131 -5.32 -6.25 -4.35
CA HIS A 131 -4.54 -5.11 -4.81
C HIS A 131 -5.22 -4.42 -5.99
N ILE A 132 -5.47 -3.12 -5.87
CA ILE A 132 -6.02 -2.26 -6.93
C ILE A 132 -4.89 -1.41 -7.47
N ILE A 133 -4.41 -1.74 -8.66
CA ILE A 133 -3.25 -1.12 -9.30
C ILE A 133 -3.73 -0.18 -10.40
N THR A 134 -3.40 1.10 -10.29
CA THR A 134 -3.79 2.09 -11.31
C THR A 134 -2.77 2.25 -12.45
N ASP A 135 -1.56 1.74 -12.29
CA ASP A 135 -0.51 1.81 -13.29
C ASP A 135 0.21 0.46 -13.48
N PRO A 136 -0.25 -0.37 -14.42
CA PRO A 136 0.31 -1.69 -14.68
C PRO A 136 1.78 -1.66 -15.13
N ARG A 137 2.30 -0.52 -15.62
CA ARG A 137 3.69 -0.39 -16.07
C ARG A 137 4.70 -0.68 -14.96
N PHE A 138 4.32 -0.50 -13.70
CA PHE A 138 5.16 -0.82 -12.56
C PHE A 138 5.31 -2.32 -12.28
N GLY A 139 4.53 -3.18 -12.92
CA GLY A 139 4.52 -4.63 -12.67
C GLY A 139 5.90 -5.29 -12.79
N ARG A 140 6.69 -4.91 -13.81
CA ARG A 140 8.06 -5.41 -13.98
C ARG A 140 8.98 -5.02 -12.79
N MET A 141 8.81 -3.85 -12.24
CA MET A 141 9.62 -3.36 -11.11
C MET A 141 9.24 -4.08 -9.81
N VAL A 142 7.96 -4.30 -9.60
CA VAL A 142 7.44 -5.09 -8.48
C VAL A 142 7.97 -6.53 -8.57
N LYS A 143 7.86 -7.17 -9.74
CA LYS A 143 8.42 -8.50 -9.97
C LYS A 143 9.91 -8.56 -9.63
N LYS A 144 10.72 -7.63 -10.16
CA LYS A 144 12.17 -7.58 -9.86
C LYS A 144 12.47 -7.45 -8.37
N ARG A 145 11.61 -6.74 -7.61
CA ARG A 145 11.75 -6.67 -6.15
C ARG A 145 11.51 -8.03 -5.49
N PHE A 146 10.46 -8.75 -5.90
CA PHE A 146 10.16 -10.07 -5.37
C PHE A 146 11.22 -11.10 -5.77
N ASP A 147 11.73 -11.06 -7.01
CA ASP A 147 12.83 -11.93 -7.46
C ASP A 147 14.09 -11.74 -6.58
N ARG A 148 14.40 -10.51 -6.18
CA ARG A 148 15.52 -10.24 -5.25
C ARG A 148 15.26 -10.82 -3.86
N ILE A 149 14.05 -10.67 -3.32
CA ILE A 149 13.68 -11.25 -2.02
C ILE A 149 13.78 -12.77 -2.08
N ALA A 150 13.28 -13.40 -3.14
CA ALA A 150 13.40 -14.84 -3.33
C ALA A 150 14.88 -15.31 -3.37
N SER A 151 15.73 -14.57 -4.07
CA SER A 151 17.18 -14.85 -4.08
C SER A 151 17.82 -14.78 -2.68
N ASP A 152 17.33 -13.89 -1.80
CA ASP A 152 17.82 -13.81 -0.42
C ASP A 152 17.37 -15.05 0.40
N PHE A 153 16.20 -15.61 0.12
CA PHE A 153 15.76 -16.90 0.69
C PHE A 153 16.63 -18.06 0.22
N ASP A 154 16.96 -18.11 -1.08
CA ASP A 154 17.85 -19.14 -1.63
C ASP A 154 19.25 -19.06 -1.00
N TRP A 155 19.76 -17.85 -0.83
CA TRP A 155 21.03 -17.64 -0.13
C TRP A 155 20.96 -18.12 1.34
N ALA A 156 19.91 -17.79 2.05
CA ALA A 156 19.72 -18.19 3.45
C ALA A 156 19.62 -19.73 3.56
N ALA A 157 18.88 -20.41 2.67
CA ALA A 157 18.76 -21.86 2.65
C ALA A 157 20.10 -22.57 2.45
N ASN A 158 21.05 -21.93 1.75
CA ASN A 158 22.39 -22.45 1.53
C ASN A 158 23.44 -21.95 2.57
N SER A 159 23.02 -21.19 3.58
CA SER A 159 23.91 -20.69 4.61
C SER A 159 24.42 -21.82 5.51
N GLU A 160 25.74 -21.97 5.61
CA GLU A 160 26.37 -22.94 6.51
C GLU A 160 25.96 -22.69 7.98
N THR A 161 25.86 -21.43 8.38
CA THR A 161 25.45 -21.04 9.72
C THR A 161 24.04 -21.58 10.08
N LEU A 162 23.08 -21.46 9.16
CA LEU A 162 21.72 -21.98 9.39
C LEU A 162 21.67 -23.51 9.36
N ARG A 163 22.46 -24.16 8.52
CA ARG A 163 22.56 -25.63 8.45
C ARG A 163 23.11 -26.23 9.74
N ILE A 164 24.13 -25.58 10.34
CA ILE A 164 24.76 -26.05 11.60
C ILE A 164 23.83 -25.80 12.81
N SER A 165 23.04 -24.72 12.80
CA SER A 165 22.16 -24.36 13.92
C SER A 165 20.93 -25.26 14.07
N GLY A 166 20.70 -26.20 13.15
CA GLY A 166 19.50 -27.05 13.19
C GLY A 166 18.20 -26.30 12.97
N SER A 167 18.25 -25.15 12.29
CA SER A 167 17.03 -24.42 11.87
C SER A 167 16.05 -25.37 11.19
N PRO A 168 14.73 -25.25 11.46
CA PRO A 168 13.74 -26.09 10.82
C PRO A 168 13.89 -25.98 9.30
N GLY A 169 14.02 -27.15 8.64
CA GLY A 169 14.15 -27.25 7.21
C GLY A 169 13.00 -26.57 6.47
N ALA A 170 13.18 -26.37 5.19
CA ALA A 170 12.20 -25.73 4.32
C ALA A 170 10.79 -26.22 4.62
N ILE A 171 9.89 -25.26 4.81
CA ILE A 171 8.44 -25.52 4.79
C ILE A 171 8.15 -25.97 3.35
N GLU A 172 7.75 -27.21 3.16
CA GLU A 172 7.26 -27.75 1.89
C GLU A 172 6.03 -27.01 1.39
#